data_5a96751dcd405b5a62068ce31175856f
#
_entry.id   5a96751dcd405b5a62068ce31175856f
#
_cell.length_a   1.000
_cell.length_b   1.000
_cell.length_c   1.000
_cell.angle_alpha   90.00
_cell.angle_beta   90.00
_cell.angle_gamma   90.00
#
_symmetry.space_group_name_H-M   'P 1'
#
loop_
_entity.id
_entity.type
_entity.pdbx_description
1 polymer ?
#
loop_
_entity_poly.entity_id
_entity_poly.type
_entity_poly.pdbx_seq_one_letter_code
_entity_poly.pdbx_strand_id
1 'polypeptide(L)'
;MSTDTLQQASASFPETQRYAKCIAASKRIRWDIDRDVIRGRRFEFDRKFMPDGLSRIDELHFLVPADALLLSQVQGRTYANIFGLVERYISAKTLDLSQQHRLGDQVALEALVRMTDEELKHQELFRRLDLLAEAGMPAGYRFLPQPNEVAAAVLGKSTWAVLGLTLDIELFVLAHYRSSIDGDEALSPLWRDVFRFHWMEESQHAVLDELEWRREHARAGAAEREQGVSDLIDLVAAIDGLLQMQAGADAEYFLCHAGGPYGAQQQAAIADLVLRAYRWQYIVSGVQEARFGAVLGQLVTPEQMARIGAALAPIVAHVAH
;
A
#
# COMPACT_ATOMS: atom_id res chain seq x y z
N MET A 1 1.10 42.11 -21.40
CA MET A 1 1.11 40.98 -20.49
C MET A 1 -0.26 40.91 -19.87
N SER A 2 -1.00 39.84 -20.15
CA SER A 2 -2.40 39.68 -19.75
C SER A 2 -2.52 39.45 -18.26
N THR A 3 -3.54 40.04 -17.61
CA THR A 3 -3.88 39.82 -16.19
C THR A 3 -4.09 38.35 -15.83
N ASP A 4 -4.48 37.51 -16.79
CA ASP A 4 -4.59 36.06 -16.66
C ASP A 4 -3.25 35.36 -16.35
N THR A 5 -2.15 35.82 -16.94
CA THR A 5 -0.82 35.22 -16.71
C THR A 5 -0.30 35.50 -15.30
N LEU A 6 -0.68 36.63 -14.70
CA LEU A 6 -0.29 37.00 -13.35
C LEU A 6 -1.16 36.28 -12.28
N GLN A 7 -2.43 36.02 -12.59
CA GLN A 7 -3.30 35.23 -11.71
C GLN A 7 -2.94 33.74 -11.69
N GLN A 8 -2.55 33.13 -12.83
CA GLN A 8 -2.01 31.80 -12.89
C GLN A 8 -0.69 31.63 -12.13
N ALA A 9 0.20 32.64 -12.18
CA ALA A 9 1.46 32.63 -11.44
C ALA A 9 1.25 32.70 -9.90
N SER A 10 0.18 33.34 -9.43
CA SER A 10 -0.11 33.46 -7.99
C SER A 10 -0.78 32.22 -7.39
N ALA A 11 -1.50 31.42 -8.18
CA ALA A 11 -2.11 30.17 -7.75
C ALA A 11 -1.10 29.02 -7.59
N SER A 12 0.03 29.07 -8.28
CA SER A 12 1.09 28.04 -8.23
C SER A 12 1.97 28.11 -6.96
N PHE A 13 2.01 29.24 -6.28
CA PHE A 13 2.92 29.47 -5.15
C PHE A 13 2.66 28.56 -3.93
N PRO A 14 1.41 28.27 -3.50
CA PRO A 14 1.16 27.37 -2.38
C PRO A 14 1.52 25.92 -2.68
N GLU A 15 1.31 25.44 -3.91
CA GLU A 15 1.62 24.06 -4.32
C GLU A 15 3.14 23.86 -4.40
N THR A 16 3.88 24.76 -5.04
CA THR A 16 5.35 24.73 -5.08
C THR A 16 5.95 24.69 -3.67
N GLN A 17 5.36 25.39 -2.68
CA GLN A 17 5.79 25.32 -1.29
C GLN A 17 5.54 23.92 -0.66
N ARG A 18 4.47 23.22 -1.03
CA ARG A 18 4.21 21.86 -0.56
C ARG A 18 5.27 20.89 -1.11
N TYR A 19 5.61 20.97 -2.39
CA TYR A 19 6.72 20.19 -2.98
C TYR A 19 8.05 20.49 -2.28
N ALA A 20 8.36 21.77 -2.02
CA ALA A 20 9.58 22.15 -1.30
C ALA A 20 9.64 21.56 0.11
N LYS A 21 8.52 21.44 0.82
CA LYS A 21 8.47 20.78 2.13
C LYS A 21 8.74 19.28 2.01
N CYS A 22 8.22 18.61 0.98
CA CYS A 22 8.51 17.20 0.71
C CYS A 22 10.01 16.99 0.42
N ILE A 23 10.64 17.85 -0.38
CA ILE A 23 12.09 17.84 -0.61
C ILE A 23 12.86 18.00 0.71
N ALA A 24 12.45 18.93 1.56
CA ALA A 24 13.11 19.17 2.85
C ALA A 24 12.96 17.95 3.79
N ALA A 25 11.81 17.27 3.77
CA ALA A 25 11.58 16.02 4.50
C ALA A 25 12.44 14.88 3.95
N SER A 26 12.45 14.66 2.64
CA SER A 26 13.30 13.69 1.94
C SER A 26 14.79 13.87 2.25
N LYS A 27 15.26 15.11 2.27
CA LYS A 27 16.67 15.42 2.62
C LYS A 27 17.01 15.15 4.09
N ARG A 28 16.05 15.26 4.99
CA ARG A 28 16.23 15.05 6.43
C ARG A 28 16.09 13.57 6.82
N ILE A 29 15.15 12.86 6.21
CA ILE A 29 14.88 11.45 6.47
C ILE A 29 15.74 10.63 5.51
N ARG A 30 16.90 10.19 6.01
CA ARG A 30 17.84 9.40 5.22
C ARG A 30 18.27 8.19 6.00
N TRP A 31 18.06 7.02 5.42
CA TRP A 31 18.46 5.75 6.00
C TRP A 31 18.97 4.79 4.92
N ASP A 32 19.79 3.89 5.34
CA ASP A 32 20.40 2.84 4.53
C ASP A 32 19.91 1.46 4.98
N ILE A 33 19.61 0.59 4.04
CA ILE A 33 19.03 -0.73 4.33
C ILE A 33 19.95 -1.57 5.23
N ASP A 34 21.24 -1.59 4.95
CA ASP A 34 22.18 -2.45 5.66
C ASP A 34 22.62 -1.84 6.99
N ARG A 35 22.90 -0.52 7.00
CA ARG A 35 23.44 0.17 8.17
C ARG A 35 22.36 0.46 9.22
N ASP A 36 21.19 0.93 8.79
CA ASP A 36 20.19 1.49 9.69
C ASP A 36 19.02 0.52 9.95
N VAL A 37 18.63 -0.30 8.94
CA VAL A 37 17.47 -1.19 9.05
C VAL A 37 17.87 -2.62 9.36
N ILE A 38 18.49 -3.35 8.43
CA ILE A 38 18.79 -4.78 8.61
C ILE A 38 19.92 -4.99 9.63
N ARG A 39 21.00 -4.25 9.52
CA ARG A 39 22.15 -4.30 10.47
C ARG A 39 22.70 -5.72 10.67
N GLY A 40 22.71 -6.55 9.61
CA GLY A 40 23.13 -7.95 9.67
C GLY A 40 22.23 -8.88 10.49
N ARG A 41 21.04 -8.42 10.90
CA ARG A 41 20.07 -9.22 11.66
C ARG A 41 19.34 -10.22 10.76
N ARG A 42 18.70 -11.18 11.41
CA ARG A 42 17.74 -12.11 10.84
C ARG A 42 16.41 -11.95 11.56
N PHE A 43 15.34 -12.49 10.99
CA PHE A 43 14.06 -12.54 11.69
C PHE A 43 14.13 -13.49 12.89
N GLU A 44 13.49 -13.08 13.95
CA GLU A 44 13.21 -13.89 15.13
C GLU A 44 11.90 -14.66 14.86
N PHE A 45 12.04 -15.95 14.49
CA PHE A 45 10.88 -16.80 14.13
C PHE A 45 10.08 -17.30 15.34
N ASP A 46 10.46 -16.97 16.54
CA ASP A 46 9.68 -17.06 17.77
C ASP A 46 8.80 -15.82 18.02
N ARG A 47 8.77 -14.87 17.06
CA ARG A 47 8.01 -13.63 17.10
C ARG A 47 7.03 -13.53 15.95
N LYS A 48 5.93 -12.77 16.16
CA LYS A 48 4.98 -12.42 15.12
C LYS A 48 5.63 -11.51 14.07
N PHE A 49 5.14 -11.58 12.83
CA PHE A 49 5.44 -10.61 11.78
C PHE A 49 4.25 -9.65 11.57
N MET A 50 3.01 -10.12 11.75
CA MET A 50 1.83 -9.27 11.64
C MET A 50 1.18 -9.05 13.01
N PRO A 51 0.80 -7.80 13.35
CA PRO A 51 0.02 -7.50 14.55
C PRO A 51 -1.42 -8.02 14.40
N ASP A 52 -2.07 -8.31 15.54
CA ASP A 52 -3.44 -8.85 15.54
C ASP A 52 -4.45 -7.88 14.90
N GLY A 53 -4.26 -6.57 15.06
CA GLY A 53 -5.12 -5.55 14.44
C GLY A 53 -5.11 -5.54 12.90
N LEU A 54 -4.10 -6.15 12.27
CA LEU A 54 -4.03 -6.34 10.82
C LEU A 54 -4.30 -7.79 10.41
N SER A 55 -3.75 -8.76 11.15
CA SER A 55 -3.86 -10.18 10.81
C SER A 55 -5.19 -10.81 11.20
N ARG A 56 -5.88 -10.27 12.22
CA ARG A 56 -7.13 -10.78 12.79
C ARG A 56 -7.05 -12.22 13.31
N ILE A 57 -5.85 -12.74 13.55
CA ILE A 57 -5.61 -14.15 13.93
C ILE A 57 -6.24 -14.46 15.28
N ASP A 58 -6.36 -13.49 16.16
CA ASP A 58 -7.02 -13.59 17.46
C ASP A 58 -8.52 -13.99 17.37
N GLU A 59 -9.16 -13.84 16.21
CA GLU A 59 -10.52 -14.35 15.96
C GLU A 59 -10.57 -15.89 15.82
N LEU A 60 -9.45 -16.55 15.51
CA LEU A 60 -9.36 -18.00 15.36
C LEU A 60 -8.96 -18.66 16.69
N HIS A 61 -9.87 -18.64 17.67
CA HIS A 61 -9.64 -19.14 19.03
C HIS A 61 -9.27 -20.63 19.12
N PHE A 62 -9.41 -21.38 18.05
CA PHE A 62 -9.04 -22.80 17.99
C PHE A 62 -7.58 -23.04 17.58
N LEU A 63 -6.86 -22.01 17.12
CA LEU A 63 -5.45 -22.13 16.78
C LEU A 63 -4.60 -22.31 18.04
N VAL A 64 -3.66 -23.25 17.99
CA VAL A 64 -2.61 -23.33 19.02
C VAL A 64 -1.60 -22.19 18.81
N PRO A 65 -0.89 -21.75 19.88
CA PRO A 65 0.01 -20.61 19.78
C PRO A 65 1.08 -20.70 18.68
N ALA A 66 1.62 -21.90 18.44
CA ALA A 66 2.61 -22.12 17.38
C ALA A 66 2.02 -21.93 15.98
N ASP A 67 0.77 -22.34 15.76
CA ASP A 67 0.09 -22.18 14.48
C ASP A 67 -0.35 -20.73 14.27
N ALA A 68 -0.83 -20.05 15.32
CA ALA A 68 -1.12 -18.63 15.27
C ALA A 68 0.13 -17.81 14.91
N LEU A 69 1.28 -18.17 15.47
CA LEU A 69 2.57 -17.58 15.14
C LEU A 69 2.95 -17.80 13.68
N LEU A 70 2.84 -19.03 13.18
CA LEU A 70 3.12 -19.35 11.78
C LEU A 70 2.19 -18.57 10.84
N LEU A 71 0.89 -18.49 11.13
CA LEU A 71 -0.05 -17.74 10.28
C LEU A 71 0.27 -16.26 10.26
N SER A 72 0.70 -15.67 11.39
CA SER A 72 1.19 -14.29 11.44
C SER A 72 2.41 -14.09 10.53
N GLN A 73 3.35 -15.06 10.50
CA GLN A 73 4.53 -14.98 9.66
C GLN A 73 4.21 -15.15 8.17
N VAL A 74 3.24 -16.02 7.84
CA VAL A 74 2.73 -16.16 6.45
C VAL A 74 2.13 -14.84 5.97
N GLN A 75 1.19 -14.29 6.71
CA GLN A 75 0.57 -13.01 6.36
C GLN A 75 1.60 -11.87 6.29
N GLY A 76 2.56 -11.84 7.21
CA GLY A 76 3.62 -10.84 7.19
C GLY A 76 4.52 -10.96 5.96
N ARG A 77 4.89 -12.17 5.56
CA ARG A 77 5.67 -12.37 4.33
C ARG A 77 4.90 -11.87 3.11
N THR A 78 3.60 -12.16 3.01
CA THR A 78 2.74 -11.64 1.94
C THR A 78 2.63 -10.13 2.00
N TYR A 79 2.51 -9.55 3.21
CA TYR A 79 2.46 -8.10 3.39
C TYR A 79 3.70 -7.41 2.81
N ALA A 80 4.90 -7.91 3.12
CA ALA A 80 6.15 -7.39 2.56
C ALA A 80 6.22 -7.56 1.02
N ASN A 81 5.76 -8.69 0.48
CA ASN A 81 5.75 -8.93 -0.96
C ASN A 81 4.78 -8.01 -1.71
N ILE A 82 3.59 -7.73 -1.12
CA ILE A 82 2.63 -6.79 -1.71
C ILE A 82 3.20 -5.38 -1.73
N PHE A 83 3.91 -4.94 -0.69
CA PHE A 83 4.57 -3.64 -0.71
C PHE A 83 5.62 -3.58 -1.83
N GLY A 84 6.53 -4.54 -1.91
CA GLY A 84 7.48 -4.57 -3.03
C GLY A 84 6.85 -4.63 -4.42
N LEU A 85 5.61 -5.15 -4.52
CA LEU A 85 4.84 -5.15 -5.76
C LEU A 85 4.28 -3.76 -6.09
N VAL A 86 3.65 -3.06 -5.10
CA VAL A 86 3.02 -1.76 -5.35
C VAL A 86 4.04 -0.67 -5.63
N GLU A 87 5.16 -0.65 -4.93
CA GLU A 87 6.29 0.27 -5.16
C GLU A 87 6.78 0.26 -6.62
N ARG A 88 6.58 -0.85 -7.31
CA ARG A 88 7.03 -1.01 -8.71
C ARG A 88 6.24 -0.14 -9.68
N TYR A 89 4.92 -0.06 -9.56
CA TYR A 89 4.14 0.83 -10.42
C TYR A 89 4.10 2.25 -9.88
N ILE A 90 4.22 2.45 -8.57
CA ILE A 90 4.31 3.78 -7.95
C ILE A 90 5.55 4.49 -8.48
N SER A 91 6.74 3.87 -8.38
CA SER A 91 7.97 4.45 -8.90
C SER A 91 7.90 4.78 -10.40
N ALA A 92 7.32 3.88 -11.22
CA ALA A 92 7.15 4.11 -12.65
C ALA A 92 6.18 5.28 -12.93
N LYS A 93 5.03 5.34 -12.25
CA LYS A 93 4.05 6.41 -12.42
C LYS A 93 4.62 7.77 -11.97
N THR A 94 5.31 7.81 -10.84
CA THR A 94 5.93 9.04 -10.31
C THR A 94 6.99 9.57 -11.27
N LEU A 95 7.79 8.68 -11.87
CA LEU A 95 8.74 9.06 -12.91
C LEU A 95 8.05 9.64 -14.16
N ASP A 96 6.94 9.03 -14.62
CA ASP A 96 6.14 9.56 -15.73
C ASP A 96 5.57 10.95 -15.41
N LEU A 97 5.05 11.14 -14.20
CA LEU A 97 4.53 12.44 -13.74
C LEU A 97 5.60 13.50 -13.71
N SER A 98 6.82 13.15 -13.30
CA SER A 98 7.95 14.08 -13.26
C SER A 98 8.25 14.72 -14.63
N GLN A 99 8.02 13.99 -15.74
CA GLN A 99 8.19 14.49 -17.10
C GLN A 99 7.27 15.68 -17.42
N GLN A 100 6.12 15.77 -16.77
CA GLN A 100 5.19 16.88 -16.96
C GLN A 100 5.73 18.22 -16.39
N HIS A 101 6.65 18.12 -15.43
CA HIS A 101 7.31 19.28 -14.79
C HIS A 101 8.65 19.66 -15.43
N ARG A 102 9.19 18.88 -16.38
CA ARG A 102 10.55 18.98 -16.91
C ARG A 102 10.98 20.39 -17.40
N LEU A 103 10.05 21.18 -17.93
CA LEU A 103 10.27 22.55 -18.41
C LEU A 103 9.41 23.58 -17.65
N GLY A 104 8.82 23.17 -16.52
CA GLY A 104 7.94 23.98 -15.67
C GLY A 104 8.47 24.11 -14.26
N ASP A 105 7.71 23.61 -13.27
CA ASP A 105 8.06 23.68 -11.86
C ASP A 105 9.20 22.69 -11.51
N GLN A 106 10.42 23.22 -11.42
CA GLN A 106 11.62 22.45 -11.11
C GLN A 106 11.62 21.93 -9.66
N VAL A 107 10.84 22.54 -8.75
CA VAL A 107 10.68 22.05 -7.38
C VAL A 107 9.80 20.81 -7.36
N ALA A 108 8.70 20.80 -8.11
CA ALA A 108 7.87 19.61 -8.29
C ALA A 108 8.67 18.48 -8.96
N LEU A 109 9.45 18.79 -10.01
CA LEU A 109 10.34 17.82 -10.65
C LEU A 109 11.30 17.17 -9.64
N GLU A 110 12.02 17.97 -8.83
CA GLU A 110 12.95 17.46 -7.82
C GLU A 110 12.21 16.58 -6.80
N ALA A 111 11.02 16.98 -6.34
CA ALA A 111 10.25 16.23 -5.35
C ALA A 111 9.87 14.84 -5.86
N LEU A 112 9.33 14.75 -7.09
CA LEU A 112 8.90 13.48 -7.70
C LEU A 112 10.10 12.55 -8.02
N VAL A 113 11.21 13.11 -8.49
CA VAL A 113 12.43 12.31 -8.73
C VAL A 113 12.98 11.74 -7.43
N ARG A 114 12.90 12.49 -6.31
CA ARG A 114 13.30 11.97 -4.99
C ARG A 114 12.38 10.88 -4.50
N MET A 115 11.07 11.03 -4.64
CA MET A 115 10.11 9.96 -4.35
C MET A 115 10.46 8.71 -5.15
N THR A 116 10.70 8.82 -6.46
CA THR A 116 11.10 7.67 -7.29
C THR A 116 12.36 6.96 -6.76
N ASP A 117 13.36 7.68 -6.29
CA ASP A 117 14.60 7.12 -5.70
C ASP A 117 14.30 6.37 -4.38
N GLU A 118 13.41 6.92 -3.55
CA GLU A 118 12.95 6.31 -2.31
C GLU A 118 12.17 5.04 -2.57
N GLU A 119 11.24 5.02 -3.55
CA GLU A 119 10.48 3.84 -3.95
C GLU A 119 11.38 2.70 -4.49
N LEU A 120 12.44 3.02 -5.23
CA LEU A 120 13.41 2.01 -5.66
C LEU A 120 14.14 1.38 -4.48
N LYS A 121 14.45 2.16 -3.46
CA LYS A 121 15.03 1.66 -2.21
C LYS A 121 14.05 0.77 -1.44
N HIS A 122 12.76 1.13 -1.39
CA HIS A 122 11.71 0.32 -0.78
C HIS A 122 11.55 -1.03 -1.47
N GLN A 123 11.54 -1.08 -2.80
CA GLN A 123 11.52 -2.34 -3.55
C GLN A 123 12.68 -3.26 -3.14
N GLU A 124 13.89 -2.72 -3.02
CA GLU A 124 15.06 -3.51 -2.59
C GLU A 124 14.93 -3.95 -1.14
N LEU A 125 14.42 -3.10 -0.24
CA LEU A 125 14.15 -3.46 1.15
C LEU A 125 13.21 -4.67 1.22
N PHE A 126 12.05 -4.61 0.57
CA PHE A 126 11.05 -5.68 0.61
C PHE A 126 11.53 -6.97 -0.06
N ARG A 127 12.30 -6.86 -1.15
CA ARG A 127 12.97 -8.02 -1.76
C ARG A 127 13.90 -8.73 -0.77
N ARG A 128 14.67 -7.98 0.03
CA ARG A 128 15.55 -8.54 1.06
C ARG A 128 14.78 -9.15 2.22
N LEU A 129 13.64 -8.56 2.58
CA LEU A 129 12.77 -9.14 3.60
C LEU A 129 12.24 -10.50 3.20
N ASP A 130 11.79 -10.65 1.95
CA ASP A 130 11.33 -11.95 1.45
C ASP A 130 12.43 -13.01 1.54
N LEU A 131 13.67 -12.69 1.15
CA LEU A 131 14.82 -13.61 1.30
C LEU A 131 15.11 -13.96 2.77
N LEU A 132 14.98 -13.00 3.68
CA LEU A 132 15.16 -13.26 5.12
C LEU A 132 14.03 -14.11 5.69
N ALA A 133 12.80 -13.94 5.22
CA ALA A 133 11.67 -14.79 5.60
C ALA A 133 11.83 -16.21 5.03
N GLU A 134 12.21 -16.34 3.76
CA GLU A 134 12.48 -17.62 3.12
C GLU A 134 13.53 -18.46 3.87
N ALA A 135 14.57 -17.81 4.40
CA ALA A 135 15.65 -18.48 5.11
C ALA A 135 15.22 -19.21 6.41
N GLY A 136 14.07 -18.89 6.98
CA GLY A 136 13.62 -19.47 8.24
C GLY A 136 12.19 -20.02 8.21
N MET A 137 11.41 -19.74 7.19
CA MET A 137 10.08 -20.31 7.01
C MET A 137 10.15 -21.67 6.30
N PRO A 138 9.20 -22.58 6.52
CA PRO A 138 9.10 -23.83 5.75
C PRO A 138 9.08 -23.57 4.24
N ALA A 139 9.60 -24.53 3.46
CA ALA A 139 9.62 -24.40 1.99
C ALA A 139 8.19 -24.49 1.40
N GLY A 140 7.99 -23.90 0.22
CA GLY A 140 6.74 -24.02 -0.55
C GLY A 140 5.83 -22.79 -0.51
N TYR A 141 6.21 -21.71 0.18
CA TYR A 141 5.51 -20.43 0.06
C TYR A 141 5.55 -19.93 -1.38
N ARG A 142 4.44 -19.36 -1.85
CA ARG A 142 4.31 -18.81 -3.20
C ARG A 142 3.63 -17.45 -3.16
N PHE A 143 4.28 -16.43 -3.64
CA PHE A 143 3.65 -15.16 -3.97
C PHE A 143 3.16 -15.24 -5.42
N LEU A 144 1.85 -15.23 -5.62
CA LEU A 144 1.21 -15.50 -6.92
C LEU A 144 1.21 -14.29 -7.87
N PRO A 145 0.96 -13.04 -7.39
CA PRO A 145 0.95 -11.87 -8.27
C PRO A 145 2.31 -11.70 -8.96
N GLN A 146 2.29 -11.47 -10.28
CA GLN A 146 3.50 -11.23 -11.05
C GLN A 146 3.77 -9.73 -11.14
N PRO A 147 4.86 -9.19 -10.55
CA PRO A 147 5.06 -7.74 -10.38
C PRO A 147 4.97 -6.95 -11.68
N ASN A 148 5.52 -7.45 -12.78
CA ASN A 148 5.47 -6.76 -14.07
C ASN A 148 4.08 -6.78 -14.71
N GLU A 149 3.33 -7.87 -14.54
CA GLU A 149 1.97 -8.00 -15.09
C GLU A 149 1.01 -7.08 -14.32
N VAL A 150 1.11 -7.05 -12.99
CA VAL A 150 0.32 -6.15 -12.15
C VAL A 150 0.66 -4.70 -12.46
N ALA A 151 1.95 -4.35 -12.53
CA ALA A 151 2.37 -2.99 -12.89
C ALA A 151 1.84 -2.58 -14.28
N ALA A 152 1.92 -3.45 -15.27
CA ALA A 152 1.39 -3.15 -16.61
C ALA A 152 -0.13 -2.96 -16.60
N ALA A 153 -0.87 -3.77 -15.83
CA ALA A 153 -2.32 -3.64 -15.72
C ALA A 153 -2.72 -2.32 -15.02
N VAL A 154 -2.05 -1.96 -13.93
CA VAL A 154 -2.30 -0.69 -13.21
C VAL A 154 -1.93 0.50 -14.09
N LEU A 155 -0.74 0.52 -14.68
CA LEU A 155 -0.26 1.62 -15.53
C LEU A 155 -1.04 1.77 -16.84
N GLY A 156 -1.77 0.73 -17.26
CA GLY A 156 -2.71 0.77 -18.38
C GLY A 156 -4.01 1.53 -18.09
N LYS A 157 -4.28 1.89 -16.83
CA LYS A 157 -5.44 2.68 -16.42
C LYS A 157 -5.14 4.18 -16.48
N SER A 158 -6.18 5.01 -16.42
CA SER A 158 -6.03 6.47 -16.38
C SER A 158 -5.14 6.92 -15.23
N THR A 159 -4.33 7.94 -15.47
CA THR A 159 -3.46 8.54 -14.43
C THR A 159 -4.27 8.97 -13.20
N TRP A 160 -5.49 9.44 -13.40
CA TRP A 160 -6.40 9.82 -12.33
C TRP A 160 -6.71 8.65 -11.38
N ALA A 161 -7.01 7.48 -11.93
CA ALA A 161 -7.29 6.27 -11.14
C ALA A 161 -6.05 5.73 -10.43
N VAL A 162 -4.91 5.73 -11.12
CA VAL A 162 -3.64 5.26 -10.54
C VAL A 162 -3.25 6.14 -9.35
N LEU A 163 -3.35 7.47 -9.47
CA LEU A 163 -3.05 8.39 -8.37
C LEU A 163 -4.03 8.24 -7.20
N GLY A 164 -5.32 7.99 -7.48
CA GLY A 164 -6.29 7.68 -6.43
C GLY A 164 -5.95 6.41 -5.67
N LEU A 165 -5.56 5.35 -6.38
CA LEU A 165 -5.10 4.10 -5.78
C LEU A 165 -3.80 4.28 -4.97
N THR A 166 -2.83 5.00 -5.52
CA THR A 166 -1.55 5.24 -4.83
C THR A 166 -1.76 6.03 -3.54
N LEU A 167 -2.56 7.11 -3.57
CA LEU A 167 -2.87 7.86 -2.35
C LEU A 167 -3.57 7.01 -1.29
N ASP A 168 -4.46 6.10 -1.67
CA ASP A 168 -5.10 5.16 -0.75
C ASP A 168 -4.05 4.27 -0.06
N ILE A 169 -3.11 3.72 -0.84
CA ILE A 169 -2.01 2.89 -0.35
C ILE A 169 -1.14 3.66 0.63
N GLU A 170 -0.66 4.83 0.28
CA GLU A 170 0.20 5.66 1.14
C GLU A 170 -0.49 5.97 2.49
N LEU A 171 -1.78 6.23 2.45
CA LEU A 171 -2.53 6.55 3.65
C LEU A 171 -2.76 5.34 4.55
N PHE A 172 -3.09 4.16 3.99
CA PHE A 172 -3.24 2.98 4.83
C PHE A 172 -1.89 2.50 5.41
N VAL A 173 -0.79 2.64 4.68
CA VAL A 173 0.57 2.37 5.21
C VAL A 173 0.83 3.21 6.46
N LEU A 174 0.56 4.50 6.40
CA LEU A 174 0.71 5.40 7.54
C LEU A 174 -0.19 5.01 8.72
N ALA A 175 -1.44 4.63 8.44
CA ALA A 175 -2.39 4.20 9.46
C ALA A 175 -1.98 2.88 10.10
N HIS A 176 -1.59 1.88 9.32
CA HIS A 176 -1.16 0.57 9.81
C HIS A 176 0.02 0.67 10.76
N TYR A 177 1.03 1.47 10.39
CA TYR A 177 2.17 1.68 11.27
C TYR A 177 1.74 2.27 12.62
N ARG A 178 1.01 3.38 12.60
CA ARG A 178 0.62 4.12 13.81
C ARG A 178 -0.33 3.37 14.72
N SER A 179 -1.31 2.66 14.14
CA SER A 179 -2.38 2.05 14.92
C SER A 179 -2.12 0.60 15.32
N SER A 180 -1.20 -0.08 14.64
CA SER A 180 -1.05 -1.52 14.81
C SER A 180 0.40 -2.00 14.96
N ILE A 181 1.38 -1.39 14.25
CA ILE A 181 2.76 -1.86 14.25
C ILE A 181 3.59 -1.16 15.34
N ASP A 182 3.46 0.17 15.45
CA ASP A 182 4.18 0.96 16.44
C ASP A 182 3.69 0.61 17.85
N GLY A 183 4.59 0.14 18.70
CA GLY A 183 4.25 -0.26 20.07
C GLY A 183 3.84 -1.72 20.26
N ASP A 184 3.69 -2.53 19.21
CA ASP A 184 3.48 -3.98 19.38
C ASP A 184 4.81 -4.69 19.66
N GLU A 185 5.07 -4.95 20.94
CA GLU A 185 6.30 -5.62 21.40
C GLU A 185 6.33 -7.13 21.08
N ALA A 186 5.22 -7.73 20.66
CA ALA A 186 5.15 -9.14 20.26
C ALA A 186 5.72 -9.37 18.86
N LEU A 187 5.83 -8.32 18.04
CA LEU A 187 6.42 -8.39 16.71
C LEU A 187 7.93 -8.59 16.75
N SER A 188 8.48 -9.24 15.71
CA SER A 188 9.91 -9.28 15.47
C SER A 188 10.49 -7.84 15.46
N PRO A 189 11.54 -7.55 16.24
CA PRO A 189 12.20 -6.25 16.25
C PRO A 189 12.68 -5.80 14.86
N LEU A 190 13.16 -6.74 14.04
CA LEU A 190 13.54 -6.41 12.66
C LEU A 190 12.32 -6.00 11.84
N TRP A 191 11.18 -6.70 11.97
CA TRP A 191 9.94 -6.36 11.31
C TRP A 191 9.47 -4.94 11.64
N ARG A 192 9.42 -4.60 12.94
CA ARG A 192 9.04 -3.25 13.38
C ARG A 192 9.97 -2.17 12.84
N ASP A 193 11.29 -2.40 12.87
CA ASP A 193 12.26 -1.44 12.33
C ASP A 193 12.04 -1.21 10.83
N VAL A 194 11.82 -2.27 10.05
CA VAL A 194 11.54 -2.14 8.62
C VAL A 194 10.37 -1.21 8.37
N PHE A 195 9.21 -1.47 8.99
CA PHE A 195 8.02 -0.65 8.75
C PHE A 195 8.11 0.73 9.41
N ARG A 196 8.94 0.90 10.43
CA ARG A 196 9.26 2.22 10.97
C ARG A 196 10.03 3.08 9.98
N PHE A 197 11.08 2.54 9.38
CA PHE A 197 11.91 3.29 8.44
C PHE A 197 11.16 3.57 7.14
N HIS A 198 10.38 2.62 6.66
CA HIS A 198 9.46 2.80 5.54
C HIS A 198 8.47 3.94 5.83
N TRP A 199 7.68 3.83 6.89
CA TRP A 199 6.70 4.84 7.33
C TRP A 199 7.30 6.26 7.44
N MET A 200 8.55 6.41 7.83
CA MET A 200 9.20 7.73 7.94
C MET A 200 9.25 8.47 6.61
N GLU A 201 9.38 7.79 5.50
CA GLU A 201 9.40 8.36 4.15
C GLU A 201 7.97 8.50 3.56
N GLU A 202 7.05 7.58 3.84
CA GLU A 202 5.71 7.55 3.24
C GLU A 202 4.85 8.79 3.54
N SER A 203 5.11 9.47 4.65
CA SER A 203 4.33 10.67 5.01
C SER A 203 4.44 11.81 3.99
N GLN A 204 5.56 11.90 3.25
CA GLN A 204 5.77 12.87 2.18
C GLN A 204 5.24 12.37 0.83
N HIS A 205 5.27 11.06 0.58
CA HIS A 205 4.71 10.44 -0.60
C HIS A 205 3.20 10.69 -0.68
N ALA A 206 2.46 10.45 0.38
CA ALA A 206 1.03 10.79 0.46
C ALA A 206 0.71 12.27 0.19
N VAL A 207 1.64 13.20 0.44
CA VAL A 207 1.46 14.62 0.08
C VAL A 207 1.69 14.84 -1.41
N LEU A 208 2.68 14.18 -2.00
CA LEU A 208 2.98 14.28 -3.42
C LEU A 208 1.87 13.70 -4.28
N ASP A 209 1.36 12.53 -3.90
CA ASP A 209 0.24 11.88 -4.60
C ASP A 209 -1.05 12.71 -4.55
N GLU A 210 -1.38 13.29 -3.38
CA GLU A 210 -2.52 14.20 -3.29
C GLU A 210 -2.35 15.42 -4.20
N LEU A 211 -1.15 16.01 -4.27
CA LEU A 211 -0.87 17.15 -5.13
C LEU A 211 -1.05 16.80 -6.61
N GLU A 212 -0.44 15.69 -7.05
CA GLU A 212 -0.52 15.24 -8.43
C GLU A 212 -1.94 14.78 -8.80
N TRP A 213 -2.68 14.14 -7.90
CA TRP A 213 -4.07 13.74 -8.15
C TRP A 213 -4.99 14.93 -8.34
N ARG A 214 -4.85 15.96 -7.49
CA ARG A 214 -5.61 17.21 -7.62
C ARG A 214 -5.25 17.95 -8.92
N ARG A 215 -3.97 17.98 -9.28
CA ARG A 215 -3.48 18.57 -10.51
C ARG A 215 -4.01 17.84 -11.75
N GLU A 216 -3.96 16.51 -11.76
CA GLU A 216 -4.51 15.68 -12.83
C GLU A 216 -6.02 15.90 -12.96
N HIS A 217 -6.75 15.90 -11.84
CA HIS A 217 -8.17 16.19 -11.83
C HIS A 217 -8.52 17.57 -12.40
N ALA A 218 -7.73 18.60 -12.07
CA ALA A 218 -7.96 19.94 -12.60
C ALA A 218 -7.74 20.05 -14.11
N ARG A 219 -6.86 19.21 -14.69
CA ARG A 219 -6.58 19.16 -16.13
C ARG A 219 -7.58 18.29 -16.91
N ALA A 220 -8.12 17.28 -16.26
CA ALA A 220 -9.03 16.30 -16.88
C ALA A 220 -10.39 16.96 -17.22
N GLY A 221 -10.89 16.65 -18.40
CA GLY A 221 -12.27 16.98 -18.80
C GLY A 221 -13.30 16.05 -18.11
N ALA A 222 -14.60 16.35 -18.28
CA ALA A 222 -15.66 15.56 -17.64
C ALA A 222 -15.63 14.08 -18.04
N ALA A 223 -15.40 13.76 -19.31
CA ALA A 223 -15.31 12.40 -19.80
C ALA A 223 -14.09 11.64 -19.25
N GLU A 224 -12.95 12.32 -19.11
CA GLU A 224 -11.73 11.74 -18.54
C GLU A 224 -11.89 11.46 -17.04
N ARG A 225 -12.56 12.34 -16.30
CA ARG A 225 -12.90 12.10 -14.88
C ARG A 225 -13.85 10.94 -14.71
N GLU A 226 -14.85 10.82 -15.58
CA GLU A 226 -15.78 9.68 -15.57
C GLU A 226 -15.06 8.36 -15.87
N GLN A 227 -14.15 8.36 -16.85
CA GLN A 227 -13.28 7.21 -17.12
C GLN A 227 -12.38 6.91 -15.90
N GLY A 228 -11.83 7.95 -15.26
CA GLY A 228 -11.02 7.81 -14.05
C GLY A 228 -11.74 7.09 -12.92
N VAL A 229 -12.99 7.44 -12.67
CA VAL A 229 -13.82 6.74 -11.66
C VAL A 229 -14.08 5.30 -12.05
N SER A 230 -14.38 5.02 -13.32
CA SER A 230 -14.59 3.66 -13.81
C SER A 230 -13.31 2.82 -13.69
N ASP A 231 -12.16 3.37 -14.05
CA ASP A 231 -10.86 2.73 -13.93
C ASP A 231 -10.47 2.46 -12.46
N LEU A 232 -10.81 3.36 -11.53
CA LEU A 232 -10.57 3.15 -10.11
C LEU A 232 -11.41 1.99 -9.57
N ILE A 233 -12.67 1.89 -9.97
CA ILE A 233 -13.54 0.76 -9.62
C ILE A 233 -12.97 -0.56 -10.17
N ASP A 234 -12.52 -0.56 -11.42
CA ASP A 234 -11.91 -1.73 -12.05
C ASP A 234 -10.62 -2.15 -11.32
N LEU A 235 -9.78 -1.18 -10.91
CA LEU A 235 -8.55 -1.46 -10.15
C LEU A 235 -8.86 -2.11 -8.81
N VAL A 236 -9.85 -1.61 -8.07
CA VAL A 236 -10.27 -2.21 -6.79
C VAL A 236 -10.77 -3.63 -7.01
N ALA A 237 -11.57 -3.89 -8.05
CA ALA A 237 -12.05 -5.24 -8.37
C ALA A 237 -10.89 -6.18 -8.74
N ALA A 238 -9.90 -5.71 -9.51
CA ALA A 238 -8.72 -6.48 -9.87
C ALA A 238 -7.85 -6.80 -8.64
N ILE A 239 -7.65 -5.83 -7.74
CA ILE A 239 -6.95 -6.03 -6.47
C ILE A 239 -7.67 -7.09 -5.64
N ASP A 240 -8.99 -6.99 -5.47
CA ASP A 240 -9.76 -7.99 -4.72
C ASP A 240 -9.60 -9.40 -5.30
N GLY A 241 -9.57 -9.54 -6.62
CA GLY A 241 -9.28 -10.81 -7.30
C GLY A 241 -7.88 -11.36 -6.98
N LEU A 242 -6.86 -10.50 -6.95
CA LEU A 242 -5.50 -10.88 -6.57
C LEU A 242 -5.43 -11.30 -5.08
N LEU A 243 -6.12 -10.57 -4.20
CA LEU A 243 -6.18 -10.89 -2.77
C LEU A 243 -6.87 -12.24 -2.52
N GLN A 244 -7.94 -12.56 -3.26
CA GLN A 244 -8.60 -13.85 -3.16
C GLN A 244 -7.66 -15.00 -3.54
N MET A 245 -6.92 -14.87 -4.64
CA MET A 245 -5.96 -15.88 -5.06
C MET A 245 -4.82 -16.05 -4.04
N GLN A 246 -4.24 -14.95 -3.56
CA GLN A 246 -3.13 -15.00 -2.62
C GLN A 246 -3.58 -15.54 -1.26
N ALA A 247 -4.74 -15.12 -0.76
CA ALA A 247 -5.29 -15.62 0.50
C ALA A 247 -5.53 -17.14 0.45
N GLY A 248 -6.01 -17.67 -0.67
CA GLY A 248 -6.14 -19.10 -0.88
C GLY A 248 -4.79 -19.84 -0.83
N ALA A 249 -3.76 -19.29 -1.51
CA ALA A 249 -2.42 -19.87 -1.51
C ALA A 249 -1.76 -19.84 -0.12
N ASP A 250 -1.96 -18.76 0.62
CA ASP A 250 -1.40 -18.61 1.98
C ASP A 250 -2.10 -19.52 2.99
N ALA A 251 -3.42 -19.68 2.89
CA ALA A 251 -4.16 -20.62 3.71
C ALA A 251 -3.75 -22.08 3.41
N GLU A 252 -3.56 -22.44 2.14
CA GLU A 252 -3.04 -23.76 1.72
C GLU A 252 -1.63 -23.99 2.30
N TYR A 253 -0.72 -23.05 2.12
CA TYR A 253 0.63 -23.13 2.64
C TYR A 253 0.64 -23.27 4.18
N PHE A 254 -0.16 -22.47 4.88
CA PHE A 254 -0.32 -22.56 6.33
C PHE A 254 -0.79 -23.96 6.75
N LEU A 255 -1.86 -24.47 6.14
CA LEU A 255 -2.43 -25.78 6.47
C LEU A 255 -1.47 -26.95 6.21
N CYS A 256 -0.59 -26.83 5.22
CA CYS A 256 0.45 -27.82 4.95
C CYS A 256 1.53 -27.89 6.05
N HIS A 257 1.73 -26.81 6.81
CA HIS A 257 2.82 -26.70 7.79
C HIS A 257 2.34 -26.55 9.24
N ALA A 258 1.05 -26.34 9.46
CA ALA A 258 0.45 -26.24 10.78
C ALA A 258 0.57 -27.57 11.54
N GLY A 259 0.76 -27.48 12.86
CA GLY A 259 0.93 -28.65 13.73
C GLY A 259 -0.37 -29.39 14.06
N GLY A 260 -1.52 -28.76 13.87
CA GLY A 260 -2.83 -29.30 14.24
C GLY A 260 -3.59 -29.96 13.08
N PRO A 261 -4.38 -31.03 13.36
CA PRO A 261 -5.34 -31.52 12.38
C PRO A 261 -6.59 -30.63 12.40
N TYR A 262 -6.68 -29.70 11.44
CA TYR A 262 -7.85 -28.84 11.27
C TYR A 262 -8.93 -29.55 10.44
N GLY A 263 -10.15 -29.66 10.99
CA GLY A 263 -11.31 -30.16 10.26
C GLY A 263 -11.76 -29.18 9.16
N ALA A 264 -12.60 -29.67 8.22
CA ALA A 264 -13.02 -28.88 7.05
C ALA A 264 -13.61 -27.49 7.40
N GLN A 265 -14.38 -27.39 8.48
CA GLN A 265 -14.95 -26.13 8.93
C GLN A 265 -13.86 -25.15 9.43
N GLN A 266 -12.85 -25.65 10.14
CA GLN A 266 -11.73 -24.84 10.62
C GLN A 266 -10.84 -24.40 9.46
N GLN A 267 -10.58 -25.27 8.48
CA GLN A 267 -9.85 -24.91 7.26
C GLN A 267 -10.56 -23.79 6.48
N ALA A 268 -11.88 -23.89 6.34
CA ALA A 268 -12.69 -22.87 5.72
C ALA A 268 -12.63 -21.53 6.51
N ALA A 269 -12.69 -21.59 7.84
CA ALA A 269 -12.58 -20.41 8.70
C ALA A 269 -11.18 -19.73 8.60
N ILE A 270 -10.11 -20.51 8.47
CA ILE A 270 -8.76 -20.01 8.26
C ILE A 270 -8.67 -19.28 6.90
N ALA A 271 -9.12 -19.90 5.82
CA ALA A 271 -9.09 -19.31 4.49
C ALA A 271 -9.94 -18.03 4.42
N ASP A 272 -11.11 -18.02 5.02
CA ASP A 272 -11.98 -16.86 5.11
C ASP A 272 -11.33 -15.72 5.91
N LEU A 273 -10.74 -16.00 7.05
CA LEU A 273 -10.05 -15.00 7.87
C LEU A 273 -8.88 -14.37 7.11
N VAL A 274 -8.04 -15.16 6.42
CA VAL A 274 -6.91 -14.62 5.65
C VAL A 274 -7.42 -13.66 4.59
N LEU A 275 -8.49 -14.00 3.87
CA LEU A 275 -9.09 -13.10 2.88
C LEU A 275 -9.69 -11.84 3.53
N ARG A 276 -10.38 -11.96 4.68
CA ARG A 276 -10.91 -10.80 5.41
C ARG A 276 -9.79 -9.88 5.88
N ALA A 277 -8.70 -10.45 6.39
CA ALA A 277 -7.52 -9.68 6.79
C ALA A 277 -6.91 -8.93 5.60
N TYR A 278 -6.76 -9.57 4.44
CA TYR A 278 -6.20 -8.92 3.26
C TYR A 278 -7.11 -7.83 2.69
N ARG A 279 -8.43 -8.07 2.63
CA ARG A 279 -9.40 -7.02 2.24
C ARG A 279 -9.35 -5.82 3.18
N TRP A 280 -9.21 -6.08 4.48
CA TRP A 280 -9.01 -5.03 5.47
C TRP A 280 -7.73 -4.26 5.21
N GLN A 281 -6.59 -4.95 5.11
CA GLN A 281 -5.27 -4.35 4.96
C GLN A 281 -5.13 -3.52 3.68
N TYR A 282 -5.62 -4.01 2.55
CA TYR A 282 -5.27 -3.45 1.24
C TYR A 282 -6.39 -2.69 0.53
N ILE A 283 -7.59 -2.68 1.09
CA ILE A 283 -8.73 -1.97 0.50
C ILE A 283 -9.47 -1.17 1.58
N VAL A 284 -10.01 -1.84 2.61
CA VAL A 284 -10.99 -1.21 3.49
C VAL A 284 -10.36 -0.20 4.43
N SER A 285 -9.18 -0.46 4.97
CA SER A 285 -8.48 0.46 5.88
C SER A 285 -8.15 1.79 5.21
N GLY A 286 -7.72 1.76 3.93
CA GLY A 286 -7.39 2.96 3.15
C GLY A 286 -8.62 3.80 2.85
N VAL A 287 -9.70 3.18 2.34
CA VAL A 287 -10.95 3.93 2.04
C VAL A 287 -11.62 4.48 3.29
N GLN A 288 -11.30 3.95 4.48
CA GLN A 288 -11.77 4.48 5.76
C GLN A 288 -10.91 5.63 6.30
N GLU A 289 -9.73 5.87 5.73
CA GLU A 289 -8.90 7.00 6.11
C GLU A 289 -9.60 8.33 5.80
N ALA A 290 -9.77 9.14 6.85
CA ALA A 290 -10.50 10.40 6.76
C ALA A 290 -9.93 11.35 5.70
N ARG A 291 -8.58 11.34 5.51
CA ARG A 291 -7.91 12.16 4.50
C ARG A 291 -8.24 11.67 3.10
N PHE A 292 -8.25 10.35 2.85
CA PHE A 292 -8.64 9.80 1.56
C PHE A 292 -10.08 10.20 1.20
N GLY A 293 -11.02 9.95 2.12
CA GLY A 293 -12.42 10.31 1.93
C GLY A 293 -12.63 11.81 1.67
N ALA A 294 -11.89 12.68 2.37
CA ALA A 294 -11.96 14.12 2.18
C ALA A 294 -11.42 14.57 0.81
N VAL A 295 -10.33 13.96 0.32
CA VAL A 295 -9.79 14.27 -1.02
C VAL A 295 -10.73 13.73 -2.10
N LEU A 296 -11.11 12.46 -2.04
CA LEU A 296 -12.01 11.83 -3.01
C LEU A 296 -13.34 12.60 -3.12
N GLY A 297 -13.96 12.95 -1.98
CA GLY A 297 -15.22 13.68 -1.95
C GLY A 297 -15.18 15.08 -2.57
N GLN A 298 -13.99 15.68 -2.74
CA GLN A 298 -13.81 16.93 -3.48
C GLN A 298 -13.61 16.73 -4.99
N LEU A 299 -13.25 15.51 -5.41
CA LEU A 299 -12.89 15.20 -6.79
C LEU A 299 -14.01 14.48 -7.56
N VAL A 300 -15.00 13.92 -6.87
CA VAL A 300 -16.09 13.14 -7.49
C VAL A 300 -17.46 13.76 -7.21
N THR A 301 -18.41 13.50 -8.10
CA THR A 301 -19.82 13.87 -7.89
C THR A 301 -20.50 12.91 -6.91
N PRO A 302 -21.65 13.27 -6.32
CA PRO A 302 -22.44 12.34 -5.49
C PRO A 302 -22.77 11.02 -6.19
N GLU A 303 -23.09 11.07 -7.49
CA GLU A 303 -23.41 9.88 -8.30
C GLU A 303 -22.18 8.98 -8.49
N GLN A 304 -21.00 9.57 -8.74
CA GLN A 304 -19.75 8.86 -8.85
C GLN A 304 -19.36 8.23 -7.50
N MET A 305 -19.52 8.96 -6.41
CA MET A 305 -19.30 8.45 -5.06
C MET A 305 -20.24 7.27 -4.74
N ALA A 306 -21.50 7.35 -5.12
CA ALA A 306 -22.45 6.26 -4.94
C ALA A 306 -22.04 4.99 -5.73
N ARG A 307 -21.50 5.14 -6.94
CA ARG A 307 -20.97 4.02 -7.75
C ARG A 307 -19.76 3.37 -7.10
N ILE A 308 -18.81 4.18 -6.60
CA ILE A 308 -17.64 3.69 -5.87
C ILE A 308 -18.10 2.93 -4.61
N GLY A 309 -19.01 3.51 -3.84
CA GLY A 309 -19.56 2.86 -2.64
C GLY A 309 -20.28 1.55 -2.95
N ALA A 310 -21.05 1.48 -4.04
CA ALA A 310 -21.71 0.25 -4.46
C ALA A 310 -20.72 -0.86 -4.86
N ALA A 311 -19.60 -0.50 -5.52
CA ALA A 311 -18.55 -1.46 -5.86
C ALA A 311 -17.79 -1.98 -4.63
N LEU A 312 -17.57 -1.13 -3.63
CA LEU A 312 -16.90 -1.49 -2.38
C LEU A 312 -17.79 -2.28 -1.40
N ALA A 313 -19.12 -2.12 -1.48
CA ALA A 313 -20.04 -2.68 -0.49
C ALA A 313 -19.88 -4.18 -0.22
N PRO A 314 -19.70 -5.08 -1.23
CA PRO A 314 -19.49 -6.50 -0.96
C PRO A 314 -18.19 -6.78 -0.19
N ILE A 315 -17.11 -6.03 -0.48
CA ILE A 315 -15.81 -6.17 0.16
C ILE A 315 -15.89 -5.72 1.62
N VAL A 316 -16.49 -4.54 1.86
CA VAL A 316 -16.70 -3.99 3.20
C VAL A 316 -17.58 -4.89 4.05
N ALA A 317 -18.68 -5.40 3.49
CA ALA A 317 -19.56 -6.34 4.18
C ALA A 317 -18.84 -7.62 4.60
N HIS A 318 -17.98 -8.18 3.74
CA HIS A 318 -17.21 -9.38 4.08
C HIS A 318 -16.20 -9.13 5.21
N VAL A 319 -15.59 -7.96 5.27
CA VAL A 319 -14.62 -7.59 6.33
C VAL A 319 -15.33 -7.39 7.68
N ALA A 320 -16.60 -6.95 7.68
CA ALA A 320 -17.36 -6.65 8.90
C ALA A 320 -17.88 -7.90 9.63
N HIS A 321 -17.87 -9.07 8.98
CA HIS A 321 -18.31 -10.36 9.53
C HIS A 321 -17.13 -11.17 10.08
#